data_3e6113ac722e5537020683dc3fdc2a8e
#
_entry.id   3e6113ac722e5537020683dc3fdc2a8e
#
_cell.length_a   1.000
_cell.length_b   1.000
_cell.length_c   1.000
_cell.angle_alpha   90.00
_cell.angle_beta   90.00
_cell.angle_gamma   90.00
#
_symmetry.space_group_name_H-M   'P 1'
#
loop_
_entity.id
_entity.type
_entity.pdbx_description
1 polymer ?
#
loop_
_entity_poly.entity_id
_entity_poly.type
_entity_poly.pdbx_seq_one_letter_code
_entity_poly.pdbx_strand_id
1 'polypeptide(L)'
;MTMLLEEIVQSVELWLKLIKKPQPYVDPNLDPVLLVPGIAGSIMNAVDDENGTEERVWVRILGADYKFRTKLWSRFDPSTGKTVSLDPKARIVVPEGRYGLEAIDALDPDMVIGQECVYYFHDMIVEFTKWGFQEGKTLFGFGYDFRQSNRLQETLDRLAEKLEAVYNAAGGKKINIITHSMGGLLVKCFMCLHTDVFEKYVKNWIAIAAPFQGAPGYITSTFLNGMSFVDGWEQNFFISKWSMHQLLIECPSVYELMACLDFHWEHIPLLEMWRQRLDGDGNSQIILESYPLAESVEIFKEALSSNTVNYNGEDLPLPFNMEILKWANETRKIISRAKVPPQVKFYNIYGINLETPHSVCYGNEEIPVTDLRQLRYFQPNYVCVDGDGTVPAESAKADGLNAAARVGVPGEHRGILCEHHVFRILKCWLKADHDPFYNPLNDYVILPTAFEMEKHKDKGVEVTSLKEEWEIISQDQDHDHDDKVAADERPMVSSISVSDVGAEACATVTVHPQNEGKQHVELNALSVSVDA
;
A
#
# COMPACT_ATOMS: atom_id res chain seq x y z
N MET A 1 49.04 26.41 -34.80
CA MET A 1 48.78 26.58 -33.33
C MET A 1 47.40 27.11 -33.04
N THR A 2 46.88 28.09 -33.79
CA THR A 2 45.51 28.66 -33.64
C THR A 2 44.40 27.63 -33.93
N MET A 3 44.49 26.84 -34.98
CA MET A 3 43.47 25.81 -35.32
C MET A 3 43.36 24.72 -34.25
N LEU A 4 44.47 24.29 -33.64
CA LEU A 4 44.45 23.29 -32.58
C LEU A 4 43.82 23.82 -31.26
N LEU A 5 43.96 25.12 -31.00
CA LEU A 5 43.36 25.77 -29.85
C LEU A 5 41.81 25.94 -30.04
N GLU A 6 41.38 26.23 -31.25
CA GLU A 6 39.97 26.31 -31.60
C GLU A 6 39.26 24.96 -31.52
N GLU A 7 39.89 23.86 -31.97
CA GLU A 7 39.37 22.51 -31.84
C GLU A 7 39.29 22.05 -30.37
N ILE A 8 40.27 22.42 -29.55
CA ILE A 8 40.26 22.10 -28.11
C ILE A 8 39.13 22.90 -27.40
N VAL A 9 38.97 24.18 -27.73
CA VAL A 9 37.89 25.00 -27.15
C VAL A 9 36.53 24.47 -27.56
N GLN A 10 36.33 24.10 -28.83
CA GLN A 10 35.07 23.48 -29.29
C GLN A 10 34.79 22.14 -28.62
N SER A 11 35.82 21.32 -28.44
CA SER A 11 35.70 20.03 -27.75
C SER A 11 35.35 20.21 -26.27
N VAL A 12 35.96 21.19 -25.59
CA VAL A 12 35.65 21.54 -24.20
C VAL A 12 34.25 22.15 -24.06
N GLU A 13 33.82 23.00 -25.00
CA GLU A 13 32.45 23.53 -25.01
C GLU A 13 31.41 22.43 -25.28
N LEU A 14 31.71 21.48 -26.18
CA LEU A 14 30.85 20.33 -26.43
C LEU A 14 30.78 19.43 -25.20
N TRP A 15 31.92 19.20 -24.56
CA TRP A 15 32.02 18.43 -23.32
C TRP A 15 31.29 19.12 -22.16
N LEU A 16 31.41 20.44 -22.01
CA LEU A 16 30.66 21.23 -21.04
C LEU A 16 29.14 21.27 -21.33
N LYS A 17 28.74 21.21 -22.62
CA LYS A 17 27.33 21.08 -22.99
C LYS A 17 26.77 19.67 -22.69
N LEU A 18 27.60 18.63 -22.83
CA LEU A 18 27.26 17.24 -22.48
C LEU A 18 27.20 17.04 -20.95
N ILE A 19 28.02 17.77 -20.19
CA ILE A 19 28.03 17.73 -18.71
C ILE A 19 26.94 18.61 -18.10
N LYS A 20 26.48 19.66 -18.78
CA LYS A 20 25.31 20.40 -18.34
C LYS A 20 24.11 19.48 -18.47
N LYS A 21 23.80 18.75 -17.37
CA LYS A 21 22.48 18.09 -17.26
C LYS A 21 21.42 19.15 -17.64
N PRO A 22 20.52 18.85 -18.58
CA PRO A 22 19.45 19.79 -18.90
C PRO A 22 18.76 20.14 -17.58
N GLN A 23 18.51 21.43 -17.36
CA GLN A 23 17.75 21.87 -16.18
C GLN A 23 16.43 21.08 -16.18
N PRO A 24 16.05 20.43 -15.07
CA PRO A 24 14.80 19.70 -15.03
C PRO A 24 13.65 20.66 -15.39
N TYR A 25 12.75 20.19 -16.21
CA TYR A 25 11.52 20.92 -16.51
C TYR A 25 10.78 21.19 -15.19
N VAL A 26 10.28 22.41 -14.99
CA VAL A 26 9.50 22.80 -13.82
C VAL A 26 8.21 23.45 -14.29
N ASP A 27 7.07 22.92 -13.85
CA ASP A 27 5.77 23.55 -14.06
C ASP A 27 5.32 24.30 -12.79
N PRO A 28 5.27 25.63 -12.82
CA PRO A 28 4.86 26.44 -11.67
C PRO A 28 3.35 26.35 -11.37
N ASN A 29 2.55 25.80 -12.28
CA ASN A 29 1.10 25.72 -12.13
C ASN A 29 0.65 24.48 -11.35
N LEU A 30 1.49 23.47 -11.21
CA LEU A 30 1.16 22.27 -10.47
C LEU A 30 0.80 22.56 -9.00
N ASP A 31 -0.22 21.88 -8.52
CA ASP A 31 -0.56 21.91 -7.10
C ASP A 31 0.40 20.99 -6.32
N PRO A 32 0.72 21.29 -5.06
CA PRO A 32 1.66 20.49 -4.30
C PRO A 32 1.12 19.08 -4.04
N VAL A 33 2.05 18.14 -4.01
CA VAL A 33 1.83 16.72 -3.66
C VAL A 33 2.58 16.39 -2.37
N LEU A 34 1.90 15.70 -1.46
CA LEU A 34 2.47 15.10 -0.26
C LEU A 34 2.34 13.58 -0.35
N LEU A 35 3.47 12.87 -0.36
CA LEU A 35 3.54 11.41 -0.37
C LEU A 35 3.57 10.87 1.06
N VAL A 36 2.72 9.89 1.38
CA VAL A 36 2.62 9.26 2.71
C VAL A 36 2.73 7.74 2.55
N PRO A 37 3.77 7.09 3.09
CA PRO A 37 4.01 5.67 2.93
C PRO A 37 3.10 4.80 3.82
N GLY A 38 3.16 3.49 3.58
CA GLY A 38 2.55 2.47 4.43
C GLY A 38 3.47 1.97 5.54
N ILE A 39 3.11 0.81 6.08
CA ILE A 39 3.91 0.11 7.09
C ILE A 39 5.31 -0.18 6.52
N ALA A 40 6.32 -0.04 7.36
CA ALA A 40 7.73 -0.27 7.00
C ALA A 40 8.29 0.66 5.89
N GLY A 41 7.50 1.63 5.42
CA GLY A 41 7.84 2.51 4.29
C GLY A 41 8.53 3.82 4.66
N SER A 42 9.02 3.95 5.90
CA SER A 42 9.80 5.12 6.34
C SER A 42 11.14 4.68 6.92
N ILE A 43 12.20 5.37 6.59
CA ILE A 43 13.48 5.25 7.30
C ILE A 43 13.26 5.59 8.78
N MET A 44 13.84 4.81 9.67
CA MET A 44 13.90 5.13 11.10
C MET A 44 15.33 5.10 11.60
N ASN A 45 15.69 6.12 12.36
CA ASN A 45 16.99 6.26 13.00
C ASN A 45 16.82 6.17 14.51
N ALA A 46 17.78 5.55 15.19
CA ALA A 46 17.89 5.61 16.63
C ALA A 46 18.85 6.75 17.00
N VAL A 47 18.38 7.65 17.83
CA VAL A 47 19.19 8.73 18.42
C VAL A 47 19.48 8.34 19.86
N ASP A 48 20.78 8.31 20.21
CA ASP A 48 21.23 8.11 21.58
C ASP A 48 21.08 9.43 22.34
N ASP A 49 20.23 9.47 23.36
CA ASP A 49 19.92 10.68 24.12
C ASP A 49 21.09 11.17 25.00
N GLU A 50 22.12 10.30 25.28
CA GLU A 50 23.28 10.70 26.08
C GLU A 50 24.35 11.43 25.24
N ASN A 51 24.60 10.97 24.03
CA ASN A 51 25.70 11.50 23.21
C ASN A 51 25.24 12.14 21.89
N GLY A 52 23.94 12.06 21.58
CA GLY A 52 23.35 12.64 20.38
C GLY A 52 23.74 11.92 19.08
N THR A 53 24.35 10.73 19.15
CA THR A 53 24.67 9.98 17.94
C THR A 53 23.41 9.42 17.32
N GLU A 54 23.31 9.53 16.00
CA GLU A 54 22.19 9.04 15.20
C GLU A 54 22.67 7.91 14.31
N GLU A 55 21.93 6.80 14.30
CA GLU A 55 22.20 5.67 13.43
C GLU A 55 20.92 5.09 12.83
N ARG A 56 20.97 4.69 11.55
CA ARG A 56 19.85 4.05 10.89
C ARG A 56 19.62 2.65 11.46
N VAL A 57 18.37 2.37 11.83
CA VAL A 57 17.92 1.07 12.37
C VAL A 57 16.88 0.40 11.49
N TRP A 58 16.20 1.16 10.62
CA TRP A 58 15.25 0.67 9.63
C TRP A 58 15.35 1.50 8.34
N VAL A 59 15.56 0.97 7.16
CA VAL A 59 16.08 -0.36 6.85
C VAL A 59 17.60 -0.28 6.81
N ARG A 60 18.24 -1.33 7.25
CA ARG A 60 19.68 -1.50 7.10
C ARG A 60 19.95 -2.94 6.68
N ILE A 61 20.72 -3.16 5.63
CA ILE A 61 20.91 -4.50 5.08
C ILE A 61 22.11 -5.20 5.72
N LEU A 62 23.22 -4.53 5.83
CA LEU A 62 24.41 -5.11 6.46
C LEU A 62 24.38 -4.94 7.98
N GLY A 63 24.40 -6.07 8.69
CA GLY A 63 24.38 -6.10 10.16
C GLY A 63 23.03 -5.64 10.75
N ALA A 64 21.97 -5.77 9.99
CA ALA A 64 20.64 -5.28 10.32
C ALA A 64 20.07 -5.87 11.60
N ASP A 65 20.12 -7.19 11.74
CA ASP A 65 19.41 -7.90 12.81
C ASP A 65 19.85 -7.47 14.22
N TYR A 66 21.13 -7.27 14.45
CA TYR A 66 21.62 -6.82 15.75
C TYR A 66 21.11 -5.43 16.14
N LYS A 67 21.22 -4.46 15.22
CA LYS A 67 20.77 -3.08 15.47
C LYS A 67 19.25 -3.00 15.60
N PHE A 68 18.56 -3.74 14.76
CA PHE A 68 17.12 -3.91 14.83
C PHE A 68 16.68 -4.40 16.22
N ARG A 69 17.25 -5.51 16.70
CA ARG A 69 16.88 -6.10 17.99
C ARG A 69 17.27 -5.25 19.19
N THR A 70 18.38 -4.53 19.12
CA THR A 70 18.87 -3.72 20.26
C THR A 70 18.25 -2.34 20.35
N LYS A 71 17.81 -1.75 19.24
CA LYS A 71 17.36 -0.34 19.18
C LYS A 71 15.91 -0.18 18.80
N LEU A 72 15.40 -1.05 17.91
CA LEU A 72 14.04 -0.88 17.34
C LEU A 72 12.99 -1.69 18.10
N TRP A 73 13.35 -2.83 18.70
CA TRP A 73 12.40 -3.58 19.51
C TRP A 73 11.80 -2.71 20.60
N SER A 74 10.49 -2.85 20.76
CA SER A 74 9.68 -1.92 21.52
C SER A 74 8.63 -2.66 22.34
N ARG A 75 8.03 -1.94 23.26
CA ARG A 75 6.88 -2.37 24.05
C ARG A 75 5.80 -1.30 24.01
N PHE A 76 4.57 -1.74 23.91
CA PHE A 76 3.43 -0.87 23.98
C PHE A 76 3.16 -0.41 25.41
N ASP A 77 2.98 0.88 25.59
CA ASP A 77 2.55 1.49 26.85
C ASP A 77 1.06 1.87 26.77
N PRO A 78 0.17 1.13 27.42
CA PRO A 78 -1.27 1.39 27.35
C PRO A 78 -1.69 2.71 28.00
N SER A 79 -0.84 3.31 28.84
CA SER A 79 -1.14 4.59 29.50
C SER A 79 -0.99 5.76 28.55
N THR A 80 -0.07 5.67 27.60
CA THR A 80 0.21 6.73 26.60
C THR A 80 -0.29 6.36 25.20
N GLY A 81 -0.54 5.07 24.94
CA GLY A 81 -0.85 4.55 23.62
C GLY A 81 0.35 4.51 22.66
N LYS A 82 1.57 4.71 23.20
CA LYS A 82 2.81 4.70 22.43
C LYS A 82 3.51 3.34 22.52
N THR A 83 4.17 3.00 21.44
CA THR A 83 5.16 1.94 21.42
C THR A 83 6.54 2.56 21.62
N VAL A 84 7.23 2.17 22.68
CA VAL A 84 8.52 2.74 23.09
C VAL A 84 9.62 1.71 22.94
N SER A 85 10.83 2.14 22.57
CA SER A 85 12.00 1.26 22.46
C SER A 85 12.30 0.58 23.81
N LEU A 86 12.77 -0.67 23.75
CA LEU A 86 13.27 -1.38 24.93
C LEU A 86 14.59 -0.78 25.46
N ASP A 87 15.37 -0.13 24.59
CA ASP A 87 16.51 0.65 24.99
C ASP A 87 16.06 2.03 25.51
N PRO A 88 16.15 2.33 26.81
CA PRO A 88 15.68 3.58 27.36
C PRO A 88 16.49 4.80 26.92
N LYS A 89 17.68 4.57 26.31
CA LYS A 89 18.55 5.63 25.78
C LYS A 89 18.31 5.90 24.30
N ALA A 90 17.56 5.06 23.64
CA ALA A 90 17.30 5.16 22.20
C ALA A 90 15.93 5.78 21.93
N ARG A 91 15.95 6.96 21.32
CA ARG A 91 14.76 7.59 20.77
C ARG A 91 14.72 7.37 19.27
N ILE A 92 13.60 6.84 18.77
CA ILE A 92 13.41 6.63 17.33
C ILE A 92 12.89 7.90 16.68
N VAL A 93 13.55 8.29 15.60
CA VAL A 93 13.21 9.45 14.78
C VAL A 93 13.11 9.07 13.31
N VAL A 94 12.32 9.83 12.57
CA VAL A 94 12.21 9.71 11.12
C VAL A 94 12.87 10.93 10.50
N PRO A 95 13.83 10.79 9.57
CA PRO A 95 14.52 11.91 8.98
C PRO A 95 13.57 12.82 8.18
N GLU A 96 13.75 14.13 8.29
CA GLU A 96 12.95 15.16 7.59
C GLU A 96 13.69 15.79 6.40
N GLY A 97 14.86 15.25 6.03
CA GLY A 97 15.66 15.73 4.91
C GLY A 97 14.92 15.70 3.58
N ARG A 98 15.36 16.51 2.64
CA ARG A 98 14.72 16.68 1.32
C ARG A 98 13.20 16.94 1.44
N TYR A 99 12.80 17.76 2.38
CA TYR A 99 11.38 18.08 2.62
C TYR A 99 10.51 16.86 2.99
N GLY A 100 11.11 15.88 3.68
CA GLY A 100 10.51 14.61 4.09
C GLY A 100 10.58 13.48 3.05
N LEU A 101 11.08 13.77 1.84
CA LEU A 101 11.26 12.74 0.80
C LEU A 101 12.39 11.77 1.15
N GLU A 102 13.43 12.21 1.87
CA GLU A 102 14.54 11.34 2.27
C GLU A 102 14.07 10.08 3.00
N ALA A 103 13.09 10.22 3.88
CA ALA A 103 12.59 9.11 4.66
C ALA A 103 11.83 8.06 3.87
N ILE A 104 11.34 8.37 2.66
CA ILE A 104 10.38 7.56 1.91
C ILE A 104 10.80 7.25 0.47
N ASP A 105 11.96 7.72 0.07
CA ASP A 105 12.52 7.51 -1.28
C ASP A 105 13.12 6.10 -1.39
N ALA A 106 14.37 5.92 -1.01
CA ALA A 106 15.05 4.64 -0.89
C ALA A 106 15.34 4.37 0.58
N LEU A 107 14.81 3.26 1.12
CA LEU A 107 14.87 2.97 2.55
C LEU A 107 16.28 2.63 3.05
N ASP A 108 17.19 2.20 2.18
CA ASP A 108 18.63 2.09 2.47
C ASP A 108 19.44 2.79 1.37
N PRO A 109 19.60 4.11 1.43
CA PRO A 109 20.32 4.88 0.43
C PRO A 109 21.84 4.58 0.37
N ASP A 110 22.40 3.88 1.37
CA ASP A 110 23.82 3.51 1.38
C ASP A 110 24.11 2.23 0.59
N MET A 111 23.06 1.54 0.10
CA MET A 111 23.25 0.40 -0.80
C MET A 111 23.79 0.86 -2.15
N VAL A 112 24.92 0.25 -2.57
CA VAL A 112 25.52 0.53 -3.87
C VAL A 112 25.06 -0.47 -4.95
N ILE A 113 24.64 -1.67 -4.54
CA ILE A 113 24.21 -2.75 -5.44
C ILE A 113 22.84 -3.26 -4.97
N GLY A 114 21.90 -3.40 -5.91
CA GLY A 114 20.55 -3.89 -5.62
C GLY A 114 19.69 -2.89 -4.82
N GLN A 115 19.97 -1.60 -4.92
CA GLN A 115 19.21 -0.56 -4.21
C GLN A 115 17.72 -0.56 -4.59
N GLU A 116 17.39 -1.05 -5.79
CA GLU A 116 16.01 -1.15 -6.27
C GLU A 116 15.12 -1.99 -5.33
N CYS A 117 15.67 -2.97 -4.63
CA CYS A 117 14.89 -3.80 -3.70
C CYS A 117 14.41 -3.03 -2.46
N VAL A 118 15.01 -1.87 -2.16
CA VAL A 118 14.64 -0.99 -1.05
C VAL A 118 14.03 0.34 -1.49
N TYR A 119 13.75 0.52 -2.78
CA TYR A 119 12.96 1.65 -3.26
C TYR A 119 11.54 1.58 -2.70
N TYR A 120 11.05 2.72 -2.22
CA TYR A 120 9.66 2.83 -1.82
C TYR A 120 8.92 3.80 -2.77
N PHE A 121 9.06 5.10 -2.62
CA PHE A 121 8.50 6.08 -3.56
C PHE A 121 9.50 6.55 -4.63
N HIS A 122 10.69 5.93 -4.73
CA HIS A 122 11.75 6.39 -5.61
C HIS A 122 11.26 6.64 -7.04
N ASP A 123 10.67 5.62 -7.66
CA ASP A 123 10.22 5.70 -9.06
C ASP A 123 9.14 6.76 -9.24
N MET A 124 8.23 6.90 -8.28
CA MET A 124 7.20 7.94 -8.30
C MET A 124 7.79 9.34 -8.17
N ILE A 125 8.78 9.55 -7.29
CA ILE A 125 9.49 10.82 -7.13
C ILE A 125 10.21 11.19 -8.42
N VAL A 126 10.89 10.21 -9.04
CA VAL A 126 11.60 10.40 -10.32
C VAL A 126 10.61 10.76 -11.42
N GLU A 127 9.49 10.06 -11.52
CA GLU A 127 8.48 10.31 -12.55
C GLU A 127 7.80 11.66 -12.36
N PHE A 128 7.43 12.03 -11.13
CA PHE A 128 6.86 13.34 -10.83
C PHE A 128 7.82 14.50 -11.16
N THR A 129 9.12 14.29 -10.93
CA THR A 129 10.14 15.29 -11.31
C THR A 129 10.17 15.49 -12.83
N LYS A 130 10.00 14.41 -13.62
CA LYS A 130 9.89 14.53 -15.10
C LYS A 130 8.62 15.29 -15.52
N TRP A 131 7.53 15.19 -14.74
CA TRP A 131 6.29 15.94 -15.02
C TRP A 131 6.38 17.42 -14.64
N GLY A 132 7.44 17.85 -14.00
CA GLY A 132 7.66 19.23 -13.63
C GLY A 132 7.42 19.55 -12.15
N PHE A 133 7.18 18.54 -11.30
CA PHE A 133 7.16 18.73 -9.85
C PHE A 133 8.55 19.06 -9.32
N GLN A 134 8.62 19.91 -8.31
CA GLN A 134 9.86 20.36 -7.69
C GLN A 134 9.86 20.08 -6.19
N GLU A 135 10.90 19.38 -5.72
CA GLU A 135 11.12 19.14 -4.29
C GLU A 135 11.13 20.45 -3.50
N GLY A 136 10.39 20.48 -2.40
CA GLY A 136 10.28 21.64 -1.52
C GLY A 136 9.39 22.79 -2.03
N LYS A 137 8.77 22.65 -3.20
CA LYS A 137 7.76 23.58 -3.73
C LYS A 137 6.45 22.90 -4.09
N THR A 138 6.52 21.82 -4.86
CA THR A 138 5.36 21.08 -5.33
C THR A 138 5.45 19.58 -5.04
N LEU A 139 6.58 19.09 -4.50
CA LEU A 139 6.76 17.68 -4.12
C LEU A 139 7.36 17.58 -2.72
N PHE A 140 6.68 16.82 -1.84
CA PHE A 140 6.99 16.65 -0.44
C PHE A 140 6.73 15.22 0.02
N GLY A 141 7.36 14.82 1.12
CA GLY A 141 7.13 13.56 1.77
C GLY A 141 6.75 13.72 3.24
N PHE A 142 6.08 12.71 3.79
CA PHE A 142 5.79 12.58 5.20
C PHE A 142 6.08 11.17 5.67
N GLY A 143 7.28 10.95 6.21
CA GLY A 143 7.64 9.73 6.91
C GLY A 143 7.14 9.74 8.36
N TYR A 144 6.84 8.55 8.89
CA TYR A 144 6.37 8.40 10.27
C TYR A 144 6.81 7.05 10.86
N ASP A 145 6.85 6.98 12.18
CA ASP A 145 7.13 5.73 12.90
C ASP A 145 5.96 4.75 12.72
N PHE A 146 6.14 3.81 11.81
CA PHE A 146 5.10 2.84 11.44
C PHE A 146 4.72 1.87 12.56
N ARG A 147 5.49 1.79 13.65
CA ARG A 147 5.16 0.98 14.82
C ARG A 147 3.98 1.53 15.59
N GLN A 148 3.79 2.85 15.52
CA GLN A 148 2.77 3.58 16.27
C GLN A 148 1.36 3.38 15.69
N SER A 149 0.35 3.59 16.53
CA SER A 149 -1.04 3.65 16.08
C SER A 149 -1.25 4.77 15.06
N ASN A 150 -2.08 4.51 14.05
CA ASN A 150 -2.49 5.51 13.06
C ASN A 150 -3.28 6.69 13.67
N ARG A 151 -3.74 6.58 14.92
CA ARG A 151 -4.39 7.67 15.66
C ARG A 151 -3.52 8.28 16.76
N LEU A 152 -2.22 7.98 16.78
CA LEU A 152 -1.33 8.60 17.77
C LEU A 152 -1.27 10.11 17.57
N GLN A 153 -1.65 10.87 18.61
CA GLN A 153 -1.78 12.33 18.53
C GLN A 153 -0.53 13.01 18.01
N GLU A 154 0.66 12.61 18.49
CA GLU A 154 1.93 13.17 18.07
C GLU A 154 2.18 13.02 16.56
N THR A 155 1.82 11.87 15.97
CA THR A 155 1.95 11.66 14.53
C THR A 155 0.95 12.52 13.75
N LEU A 156 -0.28 12.66 14.28
CA LEU A 156 -1.31 13.49 13.66
C LEU A 156 -0.96 14.98 13.75
N ASP A 157 -0.42 15.45 14.87
CA ASP A 157 0.05 16.84 15.03
C ASP A 157 1.18 17.15 14.05
N ARG A 158 2.17 16.24 13.91
CA ARG A 158 3.24 16.40 12.90
C ARG A 158 2.70 16.43 11.47
N LEU A 159 1.65 15.65 11.16
CA LEU A 159 1.01 15.71 9.85
C LEU A 159 0.30 17.04 9.64
N ALA A 160 -0.38 17.59 10.66
CA ALA A 160 -1.00 18.90 10.60
C ALA A 160 0.03 20.02 10.34
N GLU A 161 1.14 20.02 11.07
CA GLU A 161 2.27 20.94 10.87
C GLU A 161 2.87 20.81 9.46
N LYS A 162 3.01 19.56 8.98
CA LYS A 162 3.51 19.30 7.62
C LYS A 162 2.60 19.86 6.54
N LEU A 163 1.28 19.68 6.68
CA LEU A 163 0.29 20.23 5.74
C LEU A 163 0.37 21.76 5.70
N GLU A 164 0.47 22.42 6.85
CA GLU A 164 0.65 23.86 6.91
C GLU A 164 1.95 24.32 6.25
N ALA A 165 3.06 23.63 6.52
CA ALA A 165 4.36 23.93 5.91
C ALA A 165 4.33 23.77 4.38
N VAL A 166 3.73 22.70 3.87
CA VAL A 166 3.57 22.47 2.43
C VAL A 166 2.69 23.54 1.78
N TYR A 167 1.56 23.87 2.40
CA TYR A 167 0.66 24.92 1.92
C TYR A 167 1.37 26.27 1.80
N ASN A 168 2.15 26.64 2.81
CA ASN A 168 2.91 27.89 2.81
C ASN A 168 4.04 27.88 1.76
N ALA A 169 4.79 26.76 1.64
CA ALA A 169 5.86 26.62 0.66
C ALA A 169 5.34 26.65 -0.79
N ALA A 170 4.11 26.17 -1.01
CA ALA A 170 3.44 26.19 -2.31
C ALA A 170 2.68 27.49 -2.60
N GLY A 171 2.89 28.55 -1.80
CA GLY A 171 2.26 29.85 -2.02
C GLY A 171 0.75 29.87 -1.75
N GLY A 172 0.25 29.04 -0.86
CA GLY A 172 -1.17 28.97 -0.48
C GLY A 172 -2.02 28.06 -1.38
N LYS A 173 -1.40 27.19 -2.16
CA LYS A 173 -2.12 26.18 -2.93
C LYS A 173 -2.50 24.99 -2.06
N LYS A 174 -3.74 24.47 -2.20
CA LYS A 174 -4.18 23.26 -1.53
C LYS A 174 -3.45 22.02 -2.07
N ILE A 175 -3.30 21.02 -1.23
CA ILE A 175 -2.41 19.88 -1.35
C ILE A 175 -3.13 18.66 -1.89
N ASN A 176 -2.51 17.95 -2.82
CA ASN A 176 -2.89 16.58 -3.17
C ASN A 176 -2.12 15.62 -2.25
N ILE A 177 -2.80 14.84 -1.42
CA ILE A 177 -2.17 13.80 -0.62
C ILE A 177 -2.26 12.49 -1.39
N ILE A 178 -1.12 11.81 -1.56
CA ILE A 178 -1.06 10.45 -2.11
C ILE A 178 -0.59 9.54 -0.99
N THR A 179 -1.39 8.54 -0.66
CA THR A 179 -1.09 7.57 0.37
C THR A 179 -0.92 6.18 -0.23
N HIS A 180 0.00 5.40 0.31
CA HIS A 180 0.14 4.00 -0.02
C HIS A 180 -0.16 3.12 1.19
N SER A 181 -0.88 2.01 0.98
CA SER A 181 -1.10 0.98 1.98
C SER A 181 -1.65 1.56 3.31
N MET A 182 -1.04 1.23 4.45
CA MET A 182 -1.42 1.72 5.78
C MET A 182 -1.42 3.26 5.88
N GLY A 183 -0.68 3.98 5.04
CA GLY A 183 -0.76 5.45 4.96
C GLY A 183 -2.16 5.96 4.68
N GLY A 184 -3.00 5.16 3.99
CA GLY A 184 -4.42 5.43 3.80
C GLY A 184 -5.20 5.41 5.11
N LEU A 185 -4.88 4.51 6.04
CA LEU A 185 -5.51 4.47 7.37
C LEU A 185 -5.08 5.65 8.23
N LEU A 186 -3.79 6.02 8.18
CA LEU A 186 -3.28 7.21 8.88
C LEU A 186 -4.02 8.47 8.44
N VAL A 187 -4.11 8.71 7.13
CA VAL A 187 -4.79 9.90 6.60
C VAL A 187 -6.30 9.84 6.86
N LYS A 188 -6.91 8.65 6.85
CA LYS A 188 -8.32 8.48 7.23
C LYS A 188 -8.56 8.84 8.70
N CYS A 189 -7.67 8.42 9.62
CA CYS A 189 -7.68 8.84 11.03
C CYS A 189 -7.52 10.36 11.15
N PHE A 190 -6.54 10.93 10.46
CA PHE A 190 -6.30 12.37 10.47
C PHE A 190 -7.52 13.16 9.99
N MET A 191 -8.14 12.74 8.89
CA MET A 191 -9.36 13.37 8.36
C MET A 191 -10.50 13.35 9.38
N CYS A 192 -10.64 12.28 10.19
CA CYS A 192 -11.67 12.20 11.23
C CYS A 192 -11.39 13.09 12.44
N LEU A 193 -10.12 13.16 12.87
CA LEU A 193 -9.73 13.79 14.13
C LEU A 193 -9.30 15.26 13.96
N HIS A 194 -8.88 15.64 12.74
CA HIS A 194 -8.44 16.99 12.37
C HIS A 194 -9.18 17.47 11.11
N THR A 195 -10.51 17.32 11.08
CA THR A 195 -11.35 17.60 9.91
C THR A 195 -11.16 19.02 9.39
N ASP A 196 -11.10 20.01 10.29
CA ASP A 196 -10.91 21.43 9.98
C ASP A 196 -9.56 21.70 9.30
N VAL A 197 -8.49 21.09 9.78
CA VAL A 197 -7.15 21.17 9.18
C VAL A 197 -7.13 20.48 7.81
N PHE A 198 -7.75 19.30 7.74
CA PHE A 198 -7.84 18.55 6.49
C PHE A 198 -8.59 19.34 5.42
N GLU A 199 -9.75 19.88 5.75
CA GLU A 199 -10.55 20.70 4.83
C GLU A 199 -9.85 21.98 4.40
N LYS A 200 -9.07 22.60 5.31
CA LYS A 200 -8.32 23.83 5.03
C LYS A 200 -7.22 23.61 4.00
N TYR A 201 -6.44 22.55 4.12
CA TYR A 201 -5.21 22.38 3.37
C TYR A 201 -5.32 21.37 2.21
N VAL A 202 -6.22 20.39 2.27
CA VAL A 202 -6.29 19.30 1.29
C VAL A 202 -7.23 19.65 0.14
N LYS A 203 -6.78 19.39 -1.09
CA LYS A 203 -7.57 19.47 -2.32
C LYS A 203 -8.09 18.11 -2.73
N ASN A 204 -7.17 17.16 -2.88
CA ASN A 204 -7.48 15.79 -3.24
C ASN A 204 -6.75 14.84 -2.28
N TRP A 205 -7.38 13.70 -1.99
CA TRP A 205 -6.74 12.56 -1.37
C TRP A 205 -6.83 11.37 -2.31
N ILE A 206 -5.68 10.80 -2.68
CA ILE A 206 -5.55 9.63 -3.54
C ILE A 206 -4.97 8.51 -2.69
N ALA A 207 -5.75 7.47 -2.41
CA ALA A 207 -5.28 6.28 -1.74
C ALA A 207 -4.87 5.22 -2.77
N ILE A 208 -3.73 4.58 -2.56
CA ILE A 208 -3.21 3.49 -3.38
C ILE A 208 -3.03 2.26 -2.51
N ALA A 209 -3.68 1.16 -2.86
CA ALA A 209 -3.58 -0.14 -2.19
C ALA A 209 -3.82 -0.10 -0.66
N ALA A 210 -4.73 0.75 -0.19
CA ALA A 210 -4.99 0.93 1.23
C ALA A 210 -5.87 -0.20 1.80
N PRO A 211 -5.45 -0.89 2.90
CA PRO A 211 -6.19 -1.98 3.51
C PRO A 211 -7.33 -1.46 4.39
N PHE A 212 -8.36 -0.84 3.80
CA PHE A 212 -9.43 -0.18 4.54
C PHE A 212 -10.22 -1.12 5.47
N GLN A 213 -10.31 -2.41 5.10
CA GLN A 213 -10.94 -3.44 5.93
C GLN A 213 -9.94 -4.44 6.51
N GLY A 214 -8.62 -4.17 6.34
CA GLY A 214 -7.53 -5.01 6.82
C GLY A 214 -6.95 -5.95 5.75
N ALA A 215 -5.93 -6.72 6.15
CA ALA A 215 -5.25 -7.72 5.34
C ALA A 215 -5.26 -9.08 6.05
N PRO A 216 -6.38 -9.83 6.02
CA PRO A 216 -6.67 -10.94 6.92
C PRO A 216 -5.62 -12.04 6.95
N GLY A 217 -5.34 -12.71 5.84
CA GLY A 217 -4.40 -13.82 5.78
C GLY A 217 -2.98 -13.40 6.08
N TYR A 218 -2.58 -12.24 5.54
CA TYR A 218 -1.24 -11.69 5.74
C TYR A 218 -0.96 -11.35 7.21
N ILE A 219 -1.90 -10.68 7.89
CA ILE A 219 -1.73 -10.29 9.30
C ILE A 219 -1.85 -11.50 10.24
N THR A 220 -2.76 -12.45 9.95
CA THR A 220 -2.89 -13.69 10.73
C THR A 220 -1.57 -14.47 10.74
N SER A 221 -0.96 -14.69 9.58
CA SER A 221 0.34 -15.36 9.50
C SER A 221 1.47 -14.55 10.12
N THR A 222 1.42 -13.22 10.02
CA THR A 222 2.40 -12.34 10.67
C THR A 222 2.41 -12.52 12.19
N PHE A 223 1.24 -12.62 12.84
CA PHE A 223 1.17 -12.87 14.28
C PHE A 223 1.70 -14.25 14.67
N LEU A 224 1.51 -15.26 13.85
CA LEU A 224 1.88 -16.64 14.21
C LEU A 224 3.29 -17.03 13.73
N ASN A 225 3.72 -16.56 12.58
CA ASN A 225 4.97 -17.00 11.93
C ASN A 225 5.97 -15.87 11.69
N GLY A 226 5.58 -14.61 11.90
CA GLY A 226 6.37 -13.46 11.52
C GLY A 226 6.23 -13.13 10.02
N MET A 227 6.93 -12.09 9.59
CA MET A 227 6.85 -11.53 8.25
C MET A 227 8.24 -11.40 7.63
N SER A 228 8.37 -11.79 6.36
CA SER A 228 9.54 -11.46 5.56
C SER A 228 9.40 -10.06 4.99
N PHE A 229 10.48 -9.26 5.06
CA PHE A 229 10.49 -7.96 4.41
C PHE A 229 10.76 -8.09 2.90
N VAL A 230 11.65 -9.00 2.53
CA VAL A 230 11.95 -9.39 1.14
C VAL A 230 12.13 -10.89 1.09
N ASP A 231 11.31 -11.58 0.31
CA ASP A 231 11.36 -13.04 0.21
C ASP A 231 12.71 -13.54 -0.31
N GLY A 232 13.24 -14.57 0.35
CA GLY A 232 14.47 -15.26 -0.03
C GLY A 232 15.77 -14.60 0.45
N TRP A 233 15.72 -13.41 1.05
CA TRP A 233 16.92 -12.69 1.49
C TRP A 233 17.13 -12.72 3.01
N GLU A 234 16.15 -13.20 3.79
CA GLU A 234 16.16 -13.19 5.26
C GLU A 234 17.31 -13.97 5.87
N GLN A 235 17.79 -15.01 5.18
CA GLN A 235 18.79 -15.92 5.76
C GLN A 235 20.20 -15.35 5.77
N ASN A 236 20.52 -14.39 4.90
CA ASN A 236 21.89 -13.94 4.71
C ASN A 236 22.13 -12.45 4.95
N PHE A 237 21.15 -11.57 4.75
CA PHE A 237 21.37 -10.13 4.72
C PHE A 237 20.33 -9.31 5.48
N PHE A 238 19.12 -9.86 5.72
CA PHE A 238 17.99 -9.15 6.30
C PHE A 238 17.61 -9.63 7.70
N ILE A 239 16.63 -8.94 8.25
CA ILE A 239 16.01 -9.24 9.52
C ILE A 239 15.21 -10.54 9.39
N SER A 240 15.41 -11.48 10.31
CA SER A 240 14.70 -12.75 10.29
C SER A 240 13.19 -12.54 10.50
N LYS A 241 12.38 -13.45 9.93
CA LYS A 241 10.92 -13.48 10.17
C LYS A 241 10.59 -13.40 11.66
N TRP A 242 11.39 -14.07 12.47
CA TRP A 242 11.18 -14.11 13.91
C TRP A 242 11.52 -12.79 14.60
N SER A 243 12.58 -12.11 14.20
CA SER A 243 12.89 -10.76 14.70
C SER A 243 11.81 -9.74 14.30
N MET A 244 11.26 -9.87 13.10
CA MET A 244 10.09 -9.07 12.67
C MET A 244 8.87 -9.39 13.54
N HIS A 245 8.55 -10.66 13.80
CA HIS A 245 7.45 -11.05 14.68
C HIS A 245 7.58 -10.37 16.06
N GLN A 246 8.77 -10.44 16.65
CA GLN A 246 9.04 -9.86 17.97
C GLN A 246 8.86 -8.34 18.02
N LEU A 247 9.10 -7.63 16.92
CA LEU A 247 8.76 -6.22 16.81
C LEU A 247 7.25 -6.03 16.65
N LEU A 248 6.66 -6.70 15.66
CA LEU A 248 5.32 -6.39 15.17
C LEU A 248 4.22 -6.72 16.18
N ILE A 249 4.45 -7.71 17.08
CA ILE A 249 3.49 -8.09 18.12
C ILE A 249 3.23 -6.96 19.15
N GLU A 250 4.12 -5.99 19.25
CA GLU A 250 4.00 -4.81 20.11
C GLU A 250 3.69 -3.51 19.33
N CYS A 251 3.31 -3.64 18.05
CA CYS A 251 2.99 -2.51 17.20
C CYS A 251 1.47 -2.33 17.03
N PRO A 252 0.86 -1.28 17.57
CA PRO A 252 -0.58 -1.02 17.41
C PRO A 252 -1.03 -0.97 15.95
N SER A 253 -0.19 -0.43 15.07
CA SER A 253 -0.47 -0.35 13.64
C SER A 253 -0.78 -1.71 13.01
N VAL A 254 -0.09 -2.78 13.43
CA VAL A 254 -0.30 -4.14 12.91
C VAL A 254 -1.67 -4.69 13.32
N TYR A 255 -2.10 -4.42 14.54
CA TYR A 255 -3.45 -4.79 15.01
C TYR A 255 -4.54 -4.00 14.28
N GLU A 256 -4.24 -2.77 13.87
CA GLU A 256 -5.14 -1.95 13.06
C GLU A 256 -5.28 -2.48 11.61
N LEU A 257 -4.35 -3.32 11.16
CA LEU A 257 -4.39 -4.02 9.87
C LEU A 257 -5.09 -5.40 9.94
N MET A 258 -5.50 -5.89 11.12
CA MET A 258 -6.32 -7.11 11.20
C MET A 258 -7.63 -6.92 10.45
N ALA A 259 -8.24 -8.00 10.00
CA ALA A 259 -9.54 -7.97 9.34
C ALA A 259 -10.61 -7.28 10.19
N CYS A 260 -11.41 -6.44 9.57
CA CYS A 260 -12.53 -5.77 10.22
C CYS A 260 -13.67 -6.77 10.51
N LEU A 261 -14.07 -6.88 11.79
CA LEU A 261 -15.15 -7.77 12.22
C LEU A 261 -16.52 -7.28 11.77
N ASP A 262 -16.70 -5.96 11.64
CA ASP A 262 -17.97 -5.33 11.28
C ASP A 262 -18.16 -5.23 9.76
N PHE A 263 -17.14 -5.62 8.97
CA PHE A 263 -17.23 -5.63 7.51
C PHE A 263 -17.90 -6.91 7.03
N HIS A 264 -18.80 -6.76 6.07
CA HIS A 264 -19.48 -7.89 5.45
C HIS A 264 -18.62 -8.44 4.30
N TRP A 265 -17.71 -9.36 4.65
CA TRP A 265 -16.83 -10.02 3.69
C TRP A 265 -17.64 -10.93 2.75
N GLU A 266 -17.32 -10.92 1.48
CA GLU A 266 -17.88 -11.86 0.49
C GLU A 266 -17.56 -13.31 0.90
N HIS A 267 -16.31 -13.52 1.33
CA HIS A 267 -15.88 -14.74 1.97
C HIS A 267 -15.30 -14.39 3.33
N ILE A 268 -15.83 -14.96 4.40
CA ILE A 268 -15.33 -14.69 5.76
C ILE A 268 -13.91 -15.22 5.88
N PRO A 269 -12.91 -14.39 6.24
CA PRO A 269 -11.56 -14.87 6.49
C PRO A 269 -11.53 -15.84 7.66
N LEU A 270 -10.87 -16.99 7.48
CA LEU A 270 -10.80 -18.05 8.48
C LEU A 270 -9.35 -18.33 8.89
N LEU A 271 -9.17 -18.65 10.15
CA LEU A 271 -8.00 -19.36 10.64
C LEU A 271 -8.39 -20.83 10.76
N GLU A 272 -7.74 -21.68 10.00
CA GLU A 272 -8.07 -23.12 9.93
C GLU A 272 -6.90 -23.95 10.42
N MET A 273 -7.22 -25.10 11.04
CA MET A 273 -6.21 -26.03 11.53
C MET A 273 -6.68 -27.47 11.45
N TRP A 274 -5.83 -28.34 10.97
CA TRP A 274 -6.02 -29.78 11.11
C TRP A 274 -5.67 -30.19 12.54
N ARG A 275 -6.66 -30.71 13.28
CA ARG A 275 -6.54 -31.06 14.70
C ARG A 275 -6.87 -32.52 14.95
N GLN A 276 -6.12 -33.15 15.85
CA GLN A 276 -6.46 -34.45 16.35
C GLN A 276 -7.47 -34.32 17.49
N ARG A 277 -8.63 -34.95 17.34
CA ARG A 277 -9.70 -35.01 18.37
C ARG A 277 -10.06 -36.46 18.66
N LEU A 278 -10.55 -36.69 19.86
CA LEU A 278 -11.17 -37.97 20.23
C LEU A 278 -12.67 -37.88 19.94
N ASP A 279 -13.19 -38.90 19.27
CA ASP A 279 -14.64 -39.04 19.08
C ASP A 279 -15.32 -39.48 20.37
N GLY A 280 -16.67 -39.59 20.38
CA GLY A 280 -17.45 -40.02 21.54
C GLY A 280 -17.14 -41.42 22.04
N ASP A 281 -16.50 -42.26 21.22
CA ASP A 281 -16.10 -43.63 21.49
C ASP A 281 -14.61 -43.75 21.89
N GLY A 282 -13.89 -42.58 21.93
CA GLY A 282 -12.49 -42.52 22.31
C GLY A 282 -11.49 -42.82 21.18
N ASN A 283 -11.97 -42.95 19.92
CA ASN A 283 -11.07 -43.09 18.77
C ASN A 283 -10.52 -41.76 18.33
N SER A 284 -9.26 -41.75 17.91
CA SER A 284 -8.62 -40.56 17.38
C SER A 284 -9.09 -40.29 15.95
N GLN A 285 -9.57 -39.06 15.72
CA GLN A 285 -9.94 -38.55 14.40
C GLN A 285 -9.22 -37.27 14.11
N ILE A 286 -8.75 -37.06 12.89
CA ILE A 286 -8.18 -35.81 12.42
C ILE A 286 -9.26 -35.04 11.68
N ILE A 287 -9.52 -33.81 12.12
CA ILE A 287 -10.56 -32.93 11.57
C ILE A 287 -9.99 -31.55 11.27
N LEU A 288 -10.56 -30.90 10.26
CA LEU A 288 -10.29 -29.50 9.97
C LEU A 288 -11.20 -28.63 10.84
N GLU A 289 -10.61 -27.85 11.72
CA GLU A 289 -11.31 -26.85 12.53
C GLU A 289 -11.14 -25.46 11.93
N SER A 290 -12.25 -24.73 11.78
CA SER A 290 -12.27 -23.40 11.20
C SER A 290 -12.71 -22.37 12.25
N TYR A 291 -11.93 -21.33 12.41
CA TYR A 291 -12.13 -20.27 13.40
C TYR A 291 -12.38 -18.95 12.67
N PRO A 292 -13.59 -18.38 12.76
CA PRO A 292 -13.87 -17.03 12.30
C PRO A 292 -13.03 -15.98 13.05
N LEU A 293 -12.96 -14.78 12.50
CA LEU A 293 -12.11 -13.69 13.00
C LEU A 293 -12.23 -13.43 14.52
N ALA A 294 -13.46 -13.47 15.06
CA ALA A 294 -13.69 -13.24 16.49
C ALA A 294 -13.08 -14.35 17.37
N GLU A 295 -13.11 -15.59 16.88
CA GLU A 295 -12.60 -16.77 17.61
C GLU A 295 -11.09 -16.92 17.43
N SER A 296 -10.52 -16.44 16.32
CA SER A 296 -9.08 -16.49 16.07
C SER A 296 -8.25 -15.74 17.10
N VAL A 297 -8.83 -14.74 17.78
CA VAL A 297 -8.17 -14.01 18.89
C VAL A 297 -7.83 -14.95 20.07
N GLU A 298 -8.70 -15.89 20.42
CA GLU A 298 -8.40 -16.87 21.47
C GLU A 298 -7.28 -17.83 21.04
N ILE A 299 -7.23 -18.17 19.76
CA ILE A 299 -6.12 -18.96 19.22
C ILE A 299 -4.79 -18.19 19.32
N PHE A 300 -4.76 -16.91 18.96
CA PHE A 300 -3.56 -16.07 19.11
C PHE A 300 -3.10 -15.99 20.57
N LYS A 301 -4.02 -15.80 21.51
CA LYS A 301 -3.70 -15.76 22.95
C LYS A 301 -3.07 -17.06 23.41
N GLU A 302 -3.61 -18.21 23.04
CA GLU A 302 -3.08 -19.50 23.43
C GLU A 302 -1.76 -19.81 22.72
N ALA A 303 -1.68 -19.60 21.40
CA ALA A 303 -0.48 -19.85 20.61
C ALA A 303 0.73 -19.03 21.09
N LEU A 304 0.50 -17.80 21.53
CA LEU A 304 1.55 -16.88 21.96
C LEU A 304 1.66 -16.78 23.50
N SER A 305 0.96 -17.64 24.26
CA SER A 305 0.95 -17.59 25.74
C SER A 305 2.33 -17.81 26.39
N SER A 306 3.20 -18.58 25.74
CA SER A 306 4.57 -18.84 26.19
C SER A 306 5.63 -18.09 25.37
N ASN A 307 5.19 -17.13 24.52
CA ASN A 307 6.11 -16.38 23.69
C ASN A 307 6.95 -15.41 24.52
N THR A 308 8.24 -15.37 24.26
CA THR A 308 9.19 -14.50 24.95
C THR A 308 10.18 -13.90 23.96
N VAL A 309 10.76 -12.78 24.35
CA VAL A 309 11.90 -12.16 23.68
C VAL A 309 13.06 -12.07 24.67
N ASN A 310 14.26 -12.53 24.27
CA ASN A 310 15.47 -12.31 25.07
C ASN A 310 16.04 -10.93 24.75
N TYR A 311 16.04 -10.06 25.75
CA TYR A 311 16.61 -8.72 25.66
C TYR A 311 17.63 -8.52 26.78
N ASN A 312 18.89 -8.28 26.41
CA ASN A 312 20.01 -8.11 27.33
C ASN A 312 20.17 -9.24 28.35
N GLY A 313 19.80 -10.49 28.00
CA GLY A 313 19.92 -11.67 28.85
C GLY A 313 18.69 -11.92 29.72
N GLU A 314 17.65 -11.11 29.64
CA GLU A 314 16.37 -11.32 30.29
C GLU A 314 15.31 -11.79 29.29
N ASP A 315 14.54 -12.81 29.65
CA ASP A 315 13.41 -13.28 28.87
C ASP A 315 12.16 -12.47 29.23
N LEU A 316 11.78 -11.56 28.35
CA LEU A 316 10.60 -10.73 28.50
C LEU A 316 9.39 -11.44 27.88
N PRO A 317 8.24 -11.53 28.57
CA PRO A 317 7.01 -12.06 27.99
C PRO A 317 6.57 -11.23 26.77
N LEU A 318 6.16 -11.93 25.70
CA LEU A 318 5.70 -11.33 24.45
C LEU A 318 4.42 -12.03 23.94
N PRO A 319 3.35 -12.07 24.75
CA PRO A 319 2.09 -12.68 24.38
C PRO A 319 1.35 -11.81 23.34
N PHE A 320 0.27 -12.36 22.75
CA PHE A 320 -0.68 -11.54 22.02
C PHE A 320 -1.24 -10.43 22.92
N ASN A 321 -1.10 -9.17 22.49
CA ASN A 321 -1.34 -8.03 23.37
C ASN A 321 -2.79 -7.52 23.28
N MET A 322 -3.61 -7.87 24.26
CA MET A 322 -5.03 -7.50 24.30
C MET A 322 -5.27 -6.00 24.50
N GLU A 323 -4.33 -5.27 25.11
CA GLU A 323 -4.46 -3.82 25.26
C GLU A 323 -4.24 -3.12 23.92
N ILE A 324 -3.31 -3.63 23.10
CA ILE A 324 -3.14 -3.15 21.72
C ILE A 324 -4.40 -3.44 20.88
N LEU A 325 -4.97 -4.64 21.02
CA LEU A 325 -6.20 -4.98 20.30
C LEU A 325 -7.36 -4.03 20.65
N LYS A 326 -7.53 -3.71 21.94
CA LYS A 326 -8.53 -2.71 22.38
C LYS A 326 -8.25 -1.36 21.74
N TRP A 327 -6.99 -0.93 21.72
CA TRP A 327 -6.57 0.32 21.11
C TRP A 327 -6.89 0.36 19.61
N ALA A 328 -6.57 -0.70 18.89
CA ALA A 328 -6.85 -0.85 17.47
C ALA A 328 -8.36 -0.84 17.17
N ASN A 329 -9.17 -1.48 18.01
CA ASN A 329 -10.63 -1.46 17.87
C ASN A 329 -11.20 -0.05 18.03
N GLU A 330 -10.65 0.78 18.93
CA GLU A 330 -11.06 2.19 19.04
C GLU A 330 -10.66 2.99 17.78
N THR A 331 -9.47 2.73 17.22
CA THR A 331 -9.05 3.33 15.94
C THR A 331 -10.05 2.97 14.83
N ARG A 332 -10.49 1.72 14.74
CA ARG A 332 -11.49 1.28 13.75
C ARG A 332 -12.83 1.99 13.90
N LYS A 333 -13.31 2.18 15.14
CA LYS A 333 -14.54 2.94 15.39
C LYS A 333 -14.44 4.38 14.94
N ILE A 334 -13.25 4.98 14.99
CA ILE A 334 -13.02 6.35 14.49
C ILE A 334 -13.10 6.34 12.97
N ILE A 335 -12.30 5.51 12.30
CA ILE A 335 -12.23 5.49 10.83
C ILE A 335 -13.52 5.01 10.16
N SER A 336 -14.34 4.19 10.83
CA SER A 336 -15.65 3.76 10.29
C SER A 336 -16.65 4.91 10.15
N ARG A 337 -16.43 6.03 10.86
CA ARG A 337 -17.29 7.22 10.81
C ARG A 337 -16.76 8.30 9.86
N ALA A 338 -15.68 7.99 9.15
CA ALA A 338 -15.02 8.93 8.26
C ALA A 338 -15.97 9.43 7.16
N LYS A 339 -15.90 10.74 6.90
CA LYS A 339 -16.59 11.39 5.78
C LYS A 339 -15.63 12.34 5.12
N VAL A 340 -15.54 12.27 3.80
CA VAL A 340 -14.74 13.23 3.03
C VAL A 340 -15.43 14.59 3.10
N PRO A 341 -14.74 15.67 3.47
CA PRO A 341 -15.30 17.02 3.43
C PRO A 341 -15.75 17.36 1.99
N PRO A 342 -16.88 18.11 1.82
CA PRO A 342 -17.47 18.34 0.50
C PRO A 342 -16.55 19.01 -0.53
N GLN A 343 -15.54 19.75 -0.07
CA GLN A 343 -14.59 20.46 -0.93
C GLN A 343 -13.36 19.62 -1.30
N VAL A 344 -13.24 18.40 -0.77
CA VAL A 344 -12.13 17.50 -1.01
C VAL A 344 -12.59 16.37 -1.91
N LYS A 345 -11.84 16.06 -2.97
CA LYS A 345 -12.09 14.86 -3.78
C LYS A 345 -11.26 13.71 -3.24
N PHE A 346 -11.89 12.56 -3.09
CA PHE A 346 -11.24 11.30 -2.72
C PHE A 346 -11.20 10.38 -3.92
N TYR A 347 -10.03 9.76 -4.14
CA TYR A 347 -9.79 8.79 -5.18
C TYR A 347 -9.16 7.54 -4.58
N ASN A 348 -9.52 6.37 -5.09
CA ASN A 348 -9.01 5.10 -4.61
C ASN A 348 -8.48 4.26 -5.76
N ILE A 349 -7.19 3.91 -5.72
CA ILE A 349 -6.54 2.93 -6.60
C ILE A 349 -6.28 1.68 -5.77
N TYR A 350 -6.73 0.52 -6.23
CA TYR A 350 -6.53 -0.74 -5.54
C TYR A 350 -5.94 -1.79 -6.49
N GLY A 351 -5.14 -2.70 -5.93
CA GLY A 351 -4.51 -3.75 -6.71
C GLY A 351 -5.44 -4.93 -6.94
N ILE A 352 -5.32 -5.54 -8.12
CA ILE A 352 -6.08 -6.69 -8.58
C ILE A 352 -5.15 -7.67 -9.30
N ASN A 353 -5.66 -8.85 -9.63
CA ASN A 353 -5.03 -9.88 -10.47
C ASN A 353 -3.90 -10.68 -9.82
N LEU A 354 -3.71 -10.57 -8.51
CA LEU A 354 -2.75 -11.42 -7.81
C LEU A 354 -3.43 -12.23 -6.71
N GLU A 355 -3.04 -13.50 -6.62
CA GLU A 355 -3.41 -14.35 -5.50
C GLU A 355 -3.00 -13.69 -4.18
N THR A 356 -3.98 -13.38 -3.35
CA THR A 356 -3.79 -12.62 -2.13
C THR A 356 -4.26 -13.43 -0.92
N PRO A 357 -3.39 -13.65 0.09
CA PRO A 357 -3.72 -14.40 1.29
C PRO A 357 -4.97 -13.87 2.00
N HIS A 358 -5.98 -14.72 2.17
CA HIS A 358 -7.26 -14.37 2.78
C HIS A 358 -7.55 -15.22 4.02
N SER A 359 -7.65 -16.54 3.86
CA SER A 359 -7.71 -17.48 4.99
C SER A 359 -6.39 -18.21 5.14
N VAL A 360 -6.09 -18.67 6.34
CA VAL A 360 -4.82 -19.33 6.66
C VAL A 360 -5.10 -20.67 7.28
N CYS A 361 -4.49 -21.75 6.75
CA CYS A 361 -4.62 -23.09 7.24
C CYS A 361 -3.27 -23.65 7.72
N TYR A 362 -3.26 -24.28 8.89
CA TYR A 362 -2.09 -24.90 9.50
C TYR A 362 -2.24 -26.42 9.63
N GLY A 363 -1.12 -27.13 9.40
CA GLY A 363 -1.09 -28.59 9.44
C GLY A 363 -1.74 -29.25 8.22
N ASN A 364 -1.85 -30.55 8.27
CA ASN A 364 -2.56 -31.39 7.31
C ASN A 364 -3.00 -32.71 7.98
N GLU A 365 -3.63 -33.61 7.26
CA GLU A 365 -4.07 -34.92 7.77
C GLU A 365 -2.92 -35.77 8.32
N GLU A 366 -1.71 -35.67 7.76
CA GLU A 366 -0.54 -36.43 8.19
C GLU A 366 0.16 -35.78 9.39
N ILE A 367 0.16 -34.44 9.45
CA ILE A 367 0.83 -33.64 10.47
C ILE A 367 -0.17 -32.64 11.07
N PRO A 368 -1.08 -33.11 11.93
CA PRO A 368 -2.06 -32.25 12.58
C PRO A 368 -1.39 -31.37 13.67
N VAL A 369 -1.97 -30.21 13.91
CA VAL A 369 -1.55 -29.32 15.00
C VAL A 369 -2.04 -29.91 16.34
N THR A 370 -1.11 -30.38 17.16
CA THR A 370 -1.41 -30.94 18.50
C THR A 370 -1.36 -29.91 19.61
N ASP A 371 -0.43 -28.96 19.51
CA ASP A 371 -0.22 -27.86 20.48
C ASP A 371 -0.19 -26.51 19.72
N LEU A 372 -1.08 -25.60 20.08
CA LEU A 372 -1.18 -24.28 19.43
C LEU A 372 0.09 -23.45 19.56
N ARG A 373 0.88 -23.64 20.62
CA ARG A 373 2.18 -22.95 20.82
C ARG A 373 3.22 -23.33 19.77
N GLN A 374 3.00 -24.40 19.02
CA GLN A 374 3.87 -24.85 17.94
C GLN A 374 3.49 -24.25 16.57
N LEU A 375 2.39 -23.51 16.46
CA LEU A 375 1.94 -22.90 15.18
C LEU A 375 3.04 -22.10 14.49
N ARG A 376 3.91 -21.43 15.25
CA ARG A 376 5.06 -20.70 14.71
C ARG A 376 6.04 -21.53 13.87
N TYR A 377 6.03 -22.86 14.04
CA TYR A 377 6.91 -23.79 13.30
C TYR A 377 6.23 -24.44 12.09
N PHE A 378 4.91 -24.30 11.97
CA PHE A 378 4.17 -24.76 10.82
C PHE A 378 4.26 -23.74 9.68
N GLN A 379 4.35 -24.25 8.46
CA GLN A 379 4.18 -23.39 7.29
C GLN A 379 2.69 -23.12 7.09
N PRO A 380 2.28 -21.85 6.94
CA PRO A 380 0.91 -21.52 6.61
C PRO A 380 0.60 -21.91 5.16
N ASN A 381 -0.57 -22.49 4.93
CA ASN A 381 -1.19 -22.62 3.62
C ASN A 381 -2.28 -21.56 3.50
N TYR A 382 -2.37 -20.91 2.34
CA TYR A 382 -3.32 -19.82 2.15
C TYR A 382 -4.46 -20.24 1.23
N VAL A 383 -5.67 -19.83 1.60
CA VAL A 383 -6.76 -19.68 0.65
C VAL A 383 -6.68 -18.25 0.16
N CYS A 384 -6.44 -18.09 -1.13
CA CYS A 384 -6.24 -16.78 -1.74
C CYS A 384 -7.53 -16.27 -2.39
N VAL A 385 -7.62 -14.95 -2.46
CA VAL A 385 -8.64 -14.19 -3.19
C VAL A 385 -7.94 -13.19 -4.12
N ASP A 386 -8.71 -12.46 -4.92
CA ASP A 386 -8.16 -11.39 -5.75
C ASP A 386 -7.63 -10.21 -4.92
N GLY A 387 -6.53 -9.63 -5.36
CA GLY A 387 -5.89 -8.48 -4.72
C GLY A 387 -4.51 -8.16 -5.30
N ASP A 388 -3.63 -7.64 -4.45
CA ASP A 388 -2.28 -7.22 -4.83
C ASP A 388 -1.16 -8.09 -4.21
N GLY A 389 -1.50 -9.30 -3.77
CA GLY A 389 -0.59 -10.20 -3.08
C GLY A 389 -0.49 -9.96 -1.56
N THR A 390 -0.98 -8.83 -1.06
CA THR A 390 -0.96 -8.47 0.37
C THR A 390 -2.35 -8.06 0.87
N VAL A 391 -3.02 -7.18 0.15
CA VAL A 391 -4.34 -6.64 0.50
C VAL A 391 -5.39 -7.17 -0.47
N PRO A 392 -6.44 -7.85 0.01
CA PRO A 392 -7.55 -8.25 -0.82
C PRO A 392 -8.21 -7.05 -1.51
N ALA A 393 -8.52 -7.16 -2.80
CA ALA A 393 -9.20 -6.12 -3.57
C ALA A 393 -10.51 -5.69 -2.90
N GLU A 394 -11.26 -6.64 -2.34
CA GLU A 394 -12.47 -6.38 -1.55
C GLU A 394 -12.21 -5.43 -0.38
N SER A 395 -11.13 -5.66 0.38
CA SER A 395 -10.73 -4.79 1.50
C SER A 395 -10.35 -3.38 1.03
N ALA A 396 -9.54 -3.30 -0.01
CA ALA A 396 -9.04 -2.03 -0.52
C ALA A 396 -10.13 -1.18 -1.19
N LYS A 397 -11.06 -1.81 -1.89
CA LYS A 397 -12.20 -1.17 -2.56
C LYS A 397 -13.22 -0.63 -1.54
N ALA A 398 -13.38 -1.31 -0.41
CA ALA A 398 -14.37 -0.97 0.62
C ALA A 398 -13.90 0.16 1.55
N ASP A 399 -13.57 1.32 0.98
CA ASP A 399 -13.08 2.49 1.73
C ASP A 399 -14.14 3.16 2.62
N GLY A 400 -15.44 2.94 2.35
CA GLY A 400 -16.54 3.53 3.09
C GLY A 400 -16.70 5.05 2.90
N LEU A 401 -16.09 5.62 1.85
CA LEU A 401 -16.06 7.04 1.57
C LEU A 401 -16.81 7.36 0.26
N ASN A 402 -17.18 8.62 0.07
CA ASN A 402 -17.68 9.10 -1.22
C ASN A 402 -16.49 9.38 -2.15
N ALA A 403 -16.10 8.39 -2.97
CA ALA A 403 -15.00 8.52 -3.89
C ALA A 403 -15.43 9.14 -5.22
N ALA A 404 -14.63 10.05 -5.73
CA ALA A 404 -14.77 10.59 -7.09
C ALA A 404 -14.47 9.52 -8.15
N ALA A 405 -13.54 8.61 -7.85
CA ALA A 405 -13.29 7.40 -8.64
C ALA A 405 -12.65 6.29 -7.81
N ARG A 406 -12.91 5.03 -8.18
CA ARG A 406 -12.22 3.83 -7.69
C ARG A 406 -11.70 3.07 -8.90
N VAL A 407 -10.42 2.72 -8.92
CA VAL A 407 -9.78 2.08 -10.06
C VAL A 407 -8.98 0.86 -9.59
N GLY A 408 -9.35 -0.32 -10.11
CA GLY A 408 -8.55 -1.53 -9.97
C GLY A 408 -7.39 -1.53 -10.98
N VAL A 409 -6.17 -1.77 -10.51
CA VAL A 409 -4.97 -1.83 -11.33
C VAL A 409 -4.22 -3.12 -11.06
N PRO A 410 -3.88 -3.91 -12.09
CA PRO A 410 -3.02 -5.07 -11.91
C PRO A 410 -1.66 -4.64 -11.38
N GLY A 411 -1.22 -5.26 -10.29
CA GLY A 411 0.10 -4.96 -9.73
C GLY A 411 0.29 -5.54 -8.33
N GLU A 412 1.55 -5.82 -8.00
CA GLU A 412 1.97 -6.26 -6.67
C GLU A 412 1.90 -5.09 -5.69
N HIS A 413 1.63 -5.37 -4.43
CA HIS A 413 1.32 -4.37 -3.39
C HIS A 413 2.27 -3.17 -3.35
N ARG A 414 3.60 -3.40 -3.40
CA ARG A 414 4.59 -2.33 -3.44
C ARG A 414 4.91 -1.92 -4.88
N GLY A 415 4.92 -2.88 -5.81
CA GLY A 415 5.17 -2.65 -7.22
C GLY A 415 4.15 -1.74 -7.89
N ILE A 416 2.92 -1.66 -7.37
CA ILE A 416 1.88 -0.75 -7.87
C ILE A 416 2.31 0.74 -7.84
N LEU A 417 3.28 1.10 -6.99
CA LEU A 417 3.83 2.45 -6.92
C LEU A 417 4.69 2.85 -8.12
N CYS A 418 5.18 1.88 -8.89
CA CYS A 418 5.95 2.11 -10.12
C CYS A 418 5.20 1.65 -11.39
N GLU A 419 3.94 1.21 -11.25
CA GLU A 419 3.13 0.77 -12.37
C GLU A 419 2.78 1.91 -13.33
N HIS A 420 3.03 1.66 -14.60
CA HIS A 420 2.77 2.63 -15.67
C HIS A 420 1.31 3.11 -15.69
N HIS A 421 0.37 2.21 -15.43
CA HIS A 421 -1.05 2.55 -15.37
C HIS A 421 -1.37 3.52 -14.24
N VAL A 422 -0.78 3.31 -13.06
CA VAL A 422 -0.92 4.22 -11.92
C VAL A 422 -0.38 5.61 -12.26
N PHE A 423 0.79 5.69 -12.90
CA PHE A 423 1.35 6.97 -13.33
C PHE A 423 0.44 7.72 -14.30
N ARG A 424 -0.17 7.02 -15.26
CA ARG A 424 -1.12 7.65 -16.20
C ARG A 424 -2.34 8.21 -15.48
N ILE A 425 -2.92 7.46 -14.54
CA ILE A 425 -4.07 7.90 -13.73
C ILE A 425 -3.68 9.11 -12.88
N LEU A 426 -2.56 9.04 -12.17
CA LEU A 426 -2.07 10.13 -11.33
C LEU A 426 -1.79 11.40 -12.14
N LYS A 427 -1.18 11.26 -13.32
CA LYS A 427 -0.90 12.37 -14.22
C LYS A 427 -2.16 13.12 -14.59
N CYS A 428 -3.24 12.41 -14.89
CA CYS A 428 -4.55 12.97 -15.18
C CYS A 428 -5.16 13.67 -13.94
N TRP A 429 -5.24 12.97 -12.80
CA TRP A 429 -5.88 13.52 -11.61
C TRP A 429 -5.13 14.71 -11.00
N LEU A 430 -3.81 14.73 -11.13
CA LEU A 430 -2.95 15.84 -10.71
C LEU A 430 -2.90 16.98 -11.74
N LYS A 431 -3.53 16.81 -12.91
CA LYS A 431 -3.47 17.76 -14.03
C LYS A 431 -2.03 18.09 -14.45
N ALA A 432 -1.16 17.07 -14.39
CA ALA A 432 0.24 17.17 -14.81
C ALA A 432 0.44 16.85 -16.30
N ASP A 433 -0.63 16.68 -17.03
CA ASP A 433 -0.61 16.46 -18.47
C ASP A 433 -0.70 17.77 -19.22
N HIS A 434 0.27 18.00 -20.09
CA HIS A 434 0.35 19.23 -20.91
C HIS A 434 -0.35 19.06 -22.26
N ASP A 435 -0.78 17.84 -22.61
CA ASP A 435 -1.57 17.59 -23.79
C ASP A 435 -3.07 17.74 -23.46
N PRO A 436 -3.74 18.82 -23.90
CA PRO A 436 -5.15 19.03 -23.61
C PRO A 436 -6.07 17.99 -24.26
N PHE A 437 -5.55 17.21 -25.22
CA PHE A 437 -6.29 16.14 -25.91
C PHE A 437 -6.00 14.76 -25.34
N TYR A 438 -5.03 14.65 -24.42
CA TYR A 438 -4.68 13.39 -23.80
C TYR A 438 -5.72 12.98 -22.75
N ASN A 439 -6.48 11.93 -23.04
CA ASN A 439 -7.36 11.29 -22.08
C ASN A 439 -6.80 9.89 -21.77
N PRO A 440 -6.11 9.70 -20.64
CA PRO A 440 -5.51 8.40 -20.30
C PRO A 440 -6.55 7.28 -20.19
N LEU A 441 -7.81 7.61 -19.92
CA LEU A 441 -8.88 6.62 -19.83
C LEU A 441 -9.30 6.06 -21.19
N ASN A 442 -9.01 6.75 -22.30
CA ASN A 442 -9.33 6.26 -23.66
C ASN A 442 -8.37 5.16 -24.13
N ASP A 443 -7.19 5.04 -23.54
CA ASP A 443 -6.17 4.05 -23.93
C ASP A 443 -6.19 2.79 -23.04
N TYR A 444 -7.16 2.72 -22.12
CA TYR A 444 -7.23 1.62 -21.16
C TYR A 444 -8.15 0.51 -21.65
N VAL A 445 -7.56 -0.64 -21.92
CA VAL A 445 -8.26 -1.92 -21.87
C VAL A 445 -7.82 -2.58 -20.57
N ILE A 446 -8.65 -2.56 -19.52
CA ILE A 446 -8.46 -3.41 -18.37
C ILE A 446 -8.95 -4.79 -18.79
N LEU A 447 -7.99 -5.70 -18.91
CA LEU A 447 -8.31 -7.11 -19.13
C LEU A 447 -8.94 -7.68 -17.85
N PRO A 448 -9.94 -8.55 -17.96
CA PRO A 448 -10.45 -9.32 -16.82
C PRO A 448 -9.29 -10.03 -16.13
N THR A 449 -9.37 -10.15 -14.83
CA THR A 449 -8.34 -10.80 -14.03
C THR A 449 -8.15 -12.24 -14.49
N ALA A 450 -6.92 -12.76 -14.49
CA ALA A 450 -6.67 -14.18 -14.75
C ALA A 450 -7.51 -15.05 -13.81
N PHE A 451 -7.69 -14.60 -12.56
CA PHE A 451 -8.51 -15.23 -11.54
C PHE A 451 -10.01 -15.20 -11.88
N GLU A 452 -10.53 -14.07 -12.38
CA GLU A 452 -11.94 -13.99 -12.84
C GLU A 452 -12.16 -14.81 -14.10
N MET A 453 -11.20 -14.83 -15.03
CA MET A 453 -11.27 -15.70 -16.21
C MET A 453 -11.29 -17.18 -15.82
N GLU A 454 -10.51 -17.58 -14.82
CA GLU A 454 -10.46 -18.96 -14.33
C GLU A 454 -11.74 -19.33 -13.57
N LYS A 455 -12.24 -18.46 -12.69
CA LYS A 455 -13.51 -18.62 -11.96
C LYS A 455 -14.72 -18.69 -12.89
N HIS A 456 -14.69 -18.01 -14.03
CA HIS A 456 -15.76 -18.02 -15.03
C HIS A 456 -15.62 -19.15 -16.06
N LYS A 457 -14.40 -19.62 -16.33
CA LYS A 457 -14.11 -20.75 -17.22
C LYS A 457 -14.79 -22.04 -16.74
N ASP A 458 -14.79 -22.28 -15.42
CA ASP A 458 -15.44 -23.44 -14.79
C ASP A 458 -16.98 -23.35 -14.79
N LYS A 459 -17.56 -22.18 -14.99
CA LYS A 459 -19.02 -21.96 -14.95
C LYS A 459 -19.66 -21.82 -16.33
N GLY A 460 -18.89 -21.87 -17.41
CA GLY A 460 -19.39 -21.71 -18.78
C GLY A 460 -20.09 -20.37 -19.03
N VAL A 461 -19.75 -19.34 -18.25
CA VAL A 461 -20.35 -18.01 -18.32
C VAL A 461 -19.45 -17.11 -19.18
N GLU A 462 -20.01 -16.56 -20.25
CA GLU A 462 -19.35 -15.49 -21.00
C GLU A 462 -19.17 -14.27 -20.07
N VAL A 463 -17.94 -13.78 -19.99
CA VAL A 463 -17.65 -12.52 -19.27
C VAL A 463 -18.23 -11.37 -20.08
N THR A 464 -19.44 -10.96 -19.76
CA THR A 464 -20.20 -10.02 -20.58
C THR A 464 -20.01 -8.56 -20.20
N SER A 465 -19.33 -8.19 -19.13
CA SER A 465 -19.00 -6.78 -18.91
C SER A 465 -17.99 -6.53 -17.80
N LEU A 466 -17.03 -5.68 -18.10
CA LEU A 466 -16.23 -4.93 -17.13
C LEU A 466 -17.05 -3.79 -16.46
N LYS A 467 -18.36 -3.79 -16.62
CA LYS A 467 -19.24 -2.69 -16.20
C LYS A 467 -19.38 -2.55 -14.70
N GLU A 468 -19.08 -3.59 -13.93
CA GLU A 468 -19.16 -3.58 -12.47
C GLU A 468 -17.90 -3.02 -11.80
N GLU A 469 -16.77 -2.95 -12.51
CA GLU A 469 -15.50 -2.44 -11.96
C GLU A 469 -15.27 -0.95 -12.23
N TRP A 470 -16.09 -0.31 -13.08
CA TRP A 470 -15.94 1.08 -13.48
C TRP A 470 -17.14 1.92 -13.05
N GLU A 471 -17.28 2.23 -11.77
CA GLU A 471 -18.07 3.38 -11.36
C GLU A 471 -17.22 4.66 -11.46
N ILE A 472 -17.07 5.19 -12.67
CA ILE A 472 -16.65 6.58 -12.84
C ILE A 472 -17.88 7.43 -12.55
N ILE A 473 -18.03 7.87 -11.30
CA ILE A 473 -19.02 8.88 -10.96
C ILE A 473 -18.42 10.24 -11.25
N SER A 474 -18.44 10.64 -12.51
CA SER A 474 -18.27 12.04 -12.87
C SER A 474 -19.65 12.70 -12.89
N GLN A 475 -20.09 13.19 -11.76
CA GLN A 475 -21.13 14.21 -11.71
C GLN A 475 -20.46 15.52 -11.33
N ASP A 476 -19.93 16.23 -12.31
CA ASP A 476 -19.79 17.67 -12.22
C ASP A 476 -21.18 18.26 -12.42
N GLN A 477 -21.89 18.51 -11.33
CA GLN A 477 -22.98 19.47 -11.32
C GLN A 477 -22.36 20.85 -11.06
N ASP A 478 -21.83 21.45 -12.09
CA ASP A 478 -21.69 22.90 -12.13
C ASP A 478 -22.99 23.49 -12.68
N HIS A 479 -23.75 24.09 -11.77
CA HIS A 479 -24.82 25.02 -12.11
C HIS A 479 -24.22 26.36 -12.55
N ASP A 480 -24.80 26.85 -13.65
CA ASP A 480 -24.76 28.20 -14.21
C ASP A 480 -23.57 28.57 -15.10
N HIS A 481 -23.78 28.44 -16.40
CA HIS A 481 -24.00 29.56 -17.31
C HIS A 481 -24.32 29.07 -18.72
N ASP A 482 -25.40 29.63 -19.28
CA ASP A 482 -25.78 29.53 -20.68
C ASP A 482 -24.60 29.88 -21.60
N ASP A 483 -24.14 28.91 -22.38
CA ASP A 483 -23.68 29.13 -23.73
C ASP A 483 -23.74 27.81 -24.51
N LYS A 484 -24.49 27.84 -25.58
CA LYS A 484 -24.67 26.75 -26.54
C LYS A 484 -23.34 26.50 -27.27
N VAL A 485 -22.63 25.44 -26.88
CA VAL A 485 -21.58 24.82 -27.69
C VAL A 485 -21.82 23.32 -27.73
N ALA A 486 -21.58 22.78 -28.93
CA ALA A 486 -21.91 21.45 -29.40
C ALA A 486 -21.67 20.30 -28.42
N ALA A 487 -22.58 19.32 -28.48
CA ALA A 487 -22.55 18.07 -27.73
C ALA A 487 -21.19 17.38 -27.82
N ASP A 488 -20.56 17.22 -26.67
CA ASP A 488 -19.33 16.47 -26.50
C ASP A 488 -19.64 14.97 -26.56
N GLU A 489 -19.08 14.30 -27.56
CA GLU A 489 -19.23 12.86 -27.75
C GLU A 489 -18.39 12.12 -26.71
N ARG A 490 -19.04 11.56 -25.70
CA ARG A 490 -18.38 10.64 -24.76
C ARG A 490 -18.48 9.21 -25.27
N PRO A 491 -17.38 8.52 -25.56
CA PRO A 491 -17.43 7.11 -25.88
C PRO A 491 -17.79 6.28 -24.64
N MET A 492 -18.87 5.52 -24.70
CA MET A 492 -19.18 4.51 -23.70
C MET A 492 -18.80 3.13 -24.25
N VAL A 493 -17.95 2.41 -23.52
CA VAL A 493 -17.70 0.99 -23.76
C VAL A 493 -18.93 0.22 -23.30
N SER A 494 -19.59 -0.47 -24.21
CA SER A 494 -20.85 -1.13 -23.90
C SER A 494 -20.75 -2.63 -23.72
N SER A 495 -19.73 -3.30 -24.25
CA SER A 495 -19.48 -4.72 -24.01
C SER A 495 -18.10 -5.17 -24.48
N ILE A 496 -17.53 -6.15 -23.79
CA ILE A 496 -16.38 -6.93 -24.24
C ILE A 496 -16.85 -8.37 -24.35
N SER A 497 -16.67 -9.00 -25.50
CA SER A 497 -16.91 -10.44 -25.68
C SER A 497 -15.58 -11.13 -26.00
N VAL A 498 -15.31 -12.22 -25.32
CA VAL A 498 -14.18 -13.10 -25.62
C VAL A 498 -14.72 -14.34 -26.29
N SER A 499 -14.30 -14.62 -27.52
CA SER A 499 -14.66 -15.83 -28.24
C SER A 499 -13.43 -16.69 -28.47
N ASP A 500 -13.54 -17.96 -28.15
CA ASP A 500 -12.53 -18.98 -28.44
C ASP A 500 -12.75 -19.50 -29.87
N VAL A 501 -11.84 -19.22 -30.77
CA VAL A 501 -11.84 -19.78 -32.13
C VAL A 501 -10.48 -20.45 -32.35
N GLY A 502 -10.35 -21.70 -31.92
CA GLY A 502 -9.10 -22.46 -32.05
C GLY A 502 -8.08 -22.09 -30.95
N ALA A 503 -6.80 -22.21 -31.22
CA ALA A 503 -5.73 -21.96 -30.24
C ALA A 503 -5.44 -20.47 -29.92
N GLU A 504 -6.32 -19.55 -30.34
CA GLU A 504 -6.15 -18.10 -30.12
C GLU A 504 -7.42 -17.52 -29.51
N ALA A 505 -7.28 -16.81 -28.39
CA ALA A 505 -8.36 -16.05 -27.78
C ALA A 505 -8.47 -14.67 -28.45
N CYS A 506 -9.64 -14.31 -28.95
CA CYS A 506 -9.93 -13.01 -29.56
C CYS A 506 -10.85 -12.21 -28.63
N ALA A 507 -10.44 -11.02 -28.25
CA ALA A 507 -11.30 -10.10 -27.48
C ALA A 507 -11.84 -9.00 -28.42
N THR A 508 -13.17 -8.88 -28.50
CA THR A 508 -13.82 -7.82 -29.28
C THR A 508 -14.38 -6.75 -28.36
N VAL A 509 -13.92 -5.53 -28.51
CA VAL A 509 -14.44 -4.36 -27.77
C VAL A 509 -15.40 -3.60 -28.67
N THR A 510 -16.66 -3.47 -28.25
CA THR A 510 -17.65 -2.67 -28.98
C THR A 510 -17.85 -1.33 -28.29
N VAL A 511 -17.48 -0.25 -28.96
CA VAL A 511 -17.68 1.13 -28.49
C VAL A 511 -18.91 1.70 -29.18
N HIS A 512 -19.88 2.17 -28.41
CA HIS A 512 -21.03 2.89 -28.95
C HIS A 512 -20.89 4.39 -28.69
N PRO A 513 -20.69 5.22 -29.72
CA PRO A 513 -20.91 6.66 -29.59
C PRO A 513 -22.40 6.96 -29.42
N GLN A 514 -22.72 7.97 -28.64
CA GLN A 514 -24.11 8.32 -28.30
C GLN A 514 -24.97 8.82 -29.48
N ASN A 515 -24.42 9.03 -30.69
CA ASN A 515 -25.18 9.41 -31.90
C ASN A 515 -24.67 8.64 -33.11
N GLU A 516 -25.53 7.79 -33.61
CA GLU A 516 -25.59 7.22 -34.97
C GLU A 516 -24.24 6.82 -35.63
N GLY A 517 -23.76 5.64 -35.31
CA GLY A 517 -22.68 5.00 -36.04
C GLY A 517 -21.98 3.94 -35.21
N LYS A 518 -22.22 2.67 -35.50
CA LYS A 518 -21.43 1.58 -34.89
C LYS A 518 -20.03 1.62 -35.50
N GLN A 519 -19.02 1.96 -34.71
CA GLN A 519 -17.63 1.68 -35.06
C GLN A 519 -17.23 0.36 -34.44
N HIS A 520 -16.91 -0.63 -35.27
CA HIS A 520 -16.24 -1.85 -34.86
C HIS A 520 -14.74 -1.55 -34.78
N VAL A 521 -14.16 -1.68 -33.62
CA VAL A 521 -12.71 -1.73 -33.45
C VAL A 521 -12.34 -3.18 -33.14
N GLU A 522 -11.81 -3.89 -34.11
CA GLU A 522 -11.17 -5.18 -33.88
C GLU A 522 -9.77 -4.93 -33.32
N LEU A 523 -9.56 -5.31 -32.08
CA LEU A 523 -8.23 -5.40 -31.49
C LEU A 523 -7.81 -6.87 -31.55
N ASN A 524 -6.89 -7.21 -32.43
CA ASN A 524 -6.21 -8.49 -32.40
C ASN A 524 -5.31 -8.53 -31.18
N ALA A 525 -5.72 -9.27 -30.16
CA ALA A 525 -4.88 -9.53 -29.00
C ALA A 525 -3.72 -10.46 -29.42
N LEU A 526 -2.50 -10.09 -29.03
CA LEU A 526 -1.33 -10.94 -29.16
C LEU A 526 -1.59 -12.29 -28.49
N SER A 527 -1.37 -13.36 -29.23
CA SER A 527 -1.45 -14.74 -28.74
C SER A 527 -0.53 -14.93 -27.54
N VAL A 528 -1.11 -15.32 -26.42
CA VAL A 528 -0.36 -15.91 -25.31
C VAL A 528 -0.33 -17.42 -25.55
N SER A 529 0.78 -17.94 -26.04
CA SER A 529 1.03 -19.38 -26.04
C SER A 529 1.29 -19.81 -24.60
N VAL A 530 0.39 -20.57 -24.03
CA VAL A 530 0.64 -21.35 -22.82
C VAL A 530 1.24 -22.65 -23.29
N ASP A 531 2.56 -22.78 -23.23
CA ASP A 531 3.23 -24.06 -23.35
C ASP A 531 2.88 -24.91 -22.11
N ALA A 532 2.40 -26.13 -22.39
CA ALA A 532 1.95 -27.13 -21.42
C ALA A 532 3.10 -27.74 -20.60
#